data_9089bff21c10825a4c94e9c886985e22
#
_entry.id   9089bff21c10825a4c94e9c886985e22
#
_cell.length_a   1.000
_cell.length_b   1.000
_cell.length_c   1.000
_cell.angle_alpha   90.00
_cell.angle_beta   90.00
_cell.angle_gamma   90.00
#
_symmetry.space_group_name_H-M   'P 1'
#
loop_
_entity.id
_entity.type
_entity.pdbx_description
1 polymer ?
#
loop_
_entity_poly.entity_id
_entity_poly.type
_entity_poly.pdbx_seq_one_letter_code
_entity_poly.pdbx_strand_id
1 'polypeptide(L)'
;MTQDDYRRYRAGLGSEPMPAAIVDLTALAANVEALVAAAHPKPLRVATKSVRCPELVRRILELGRGKIRGLMTYSAAETAYLAEQGHDDLLLAYPTAHPGDVVLLAEANRSACARVVVDAIPHLEALEEGARERGVRVPVVVDMDLAYRPAFGVYLGVRRSPLGTTDDVVAFVRRIKEHPHLTFAGLMGYEAQIAGVPDTTAASAMKALSRRDVAQRRAEVVRALEQAGLYGDHPLFNGGGTGSLASSAREASLTELTAGSGFLAPHLFDGYR
;
A
#
# COMPACT_ATOMS: atom_id res chain seq x y z
N MET A 1 0.12 -1.32 -29.16
CA MET A 1 -0.87 -0.40 -29.75
C MET A 1 -0.92 -0.67 -31.25
N THR A 2 -2.06 -1.10 -31.76
CA THR A 2 -2.27 -1.33 -33.20
C THR A 2 -2.53 0.00 -33.94
N GLN A 3 -2.47 -0.03 -35.28
CA GLN A 3 -2.82 1.15 -36.08
C GLN A 3 -4.30 1.54 -35.96
N ASP A 4 -5.17 0.55 -35.70
CA ASP A 4 -6.59 0.80 -35.47
C ASP A 4 -6.87 1.42 -34.09
N ASP A 5 -6.12 1.00 -33.05
CA ASP A 5 -6.16 1.67 -31.75
C ASP A 5 -5.74 3.13 -31.86
N TYR A 6 -4.66 3.42 -32.60
CA TYR A 6 -4.22 4.79 -32.81
C TYR A 6 -5.29 5.64 -33.51
N ARG A 7 -5.93 5.11 -34.56
CA ARG A 7 -7.02 5.80 -35.26
C ARG A 7 -8.21 6.07 -34.35
N ARG A 8 -8.60 5.08 -33.55
CA ARG A 8 -9.68 5.19 -32.57
C ARG A 8 -9.40 6.26 -31.53
N TYR A 9 -8.22 6.26 -30.94
CA TYR A 9 -7.83 7.25 -29.92
C TYR A 9 -7.71 8.65 -30.50
N ARG A 10 -7.15 8.78 -31.71
CA ARG A 10 -7.05 10.06 -32.40
C ARG A 10 -8.46 10.62 -32.74
N ALA A 11 -9.36 9.78 -33.17
CA ALA A 11 -10.76 10.19 -33.43
C ALA A 11 -11.47 10.61 -32.13
N GLY A 12 -11.24 9.92 -31.03
CA GLY A 12 -11.77 10.26 -29.70
C GLY A 12 -11.26 11.58 -29.14
N LEU A 13 -10.04 11.99 -29.48
CA LEU A 13 -9.50 13.31 -29.09
C LEU A 13 -10.22 14.49 -29.75
N GLY A 14 -10.70 14.31 -31.00
CA GLY A 14 -11.38 15.39 -31.71
C GLY A 14 -10.57 16.68 -31.77
N SER A 15 -11.11 17.75 -31.17
CA SER A 15 -10.51 19.09 -31.10
C SER A 15 -9.87 19.40 -29.74
N GLU A 16 -9.66 18.40 -28.88
CA GLU A 16 -9.04 18.63 -27.56
C GLU A 16 -7.64 19.23 -27.69
N PRO A 17 -7.30 20.24 -26.87
CA PRO A 17 -5.99 20.84 -26.88
C PRO A 17 -4.87 19.84 -26.55
N MET A 18 -3.74 19.97 -27.24
CA MET A 18 -2.55 19.14 -26.99
C MET A 18 -1.52 19.87 -26.13
N PRO A 19 -0.75 19.19 -25.26
CA PRO A 19 -0.73 17.74 -25.07
C PRO A 19 -1.92 17.22 -24.24
N ALA A 20 -2.45 16.03 -24.59
CA ALA A 20 -3.52 15.39 -23.87
C ALA A 20 -3.17 13.94 -23.52
N ALA A 21 -3.72 13.42 -22.42
CA ALA A 21 -3.64 12.02 -22.03
C ALA A 21 -5.01 11.36 -22.19
N ILE A 22 -5.04 10.15 -22.74
CA ILE A 22 -6.26 9.36 -22.92
C ILE A 22 -6.22 8.16 -21.98
N VAL A 23 -7.35 7.86 -21.33
CA VAL A 23 -7.57 6.61 -20.63
C VAL A 23 -8.67 5.83 -21.35
N ASP A 24 -8.34 4.63 -21.84
CA ASP A 24 -9.33 3.70 -22.38
C ASP A 24 -10.08 3.03 -21.22
N LEU A 25 -11.33 3.41 -21.02
CA LEU A 25 -12.16 2.90 -19.92
C LEU A 25 -12.47 1.40 -20.05
N THR A 26 -12.48 0.85 -21.27
CA THR A 26 -12.66 -0.59 -21.50
C THR A 26 -11.42 -1.36 -21.04
N ALA A 27 -10.23 -0.86 -21.39
CA ALA A 27 -8.98 -1.42 -20.93
C ALA A 27 -8.83 -1.29 -19.41
N LEU A 28 -9.21 -0.15 -18.82
CA LEU A 28 -9.24 0.05 -17.38
C LEU A 28 -10.13 -0.99 -16.68
N ALA A 29 -11.33 -1.24 -17.20
CA ALA A 29 -12.24 -2.23 -16.63
C ALA A 29 -11.66 -3.64 -16.67
N ALA A 30 -11.04 -4.04 -17.78
CA ALA A 30 -10.35 -5.32 -17.90
C ALA A 30 -9.16 -5.44 -16.92
N ASN A 31 -8.38 -4.37 -16.74
CA ASN A 31 -7.28 -4.34 -15.79
C ASN A 31 -7.79 -4.47 -14.33
N VAL A 32 -8.89 -3.79 -13.98
CA VAL A 32 -9.52 -3.91 -12.65
C VAL A 32 -9.94 -5.35 -12.39
N GLU A 33 -10.60 -6.00 -13.36
CA GLU A 33 -11.03 -7.40 -13.24
C GLU A 33 -9.83 -8.34 -13.03
N ALA A 34 -8.77 -8.18 -13.83
CA ALA A 34 -7.56 -8.98 -13.73
C ALA A 34 -6.86 -8.82 -12.37
N LEU A 35 -6.74 -7.58 -11.87
CA LEU A 35 -6.12 -7.29 -10.57
C LEU A 35 -6.94 -7.85 -9.41
N VAL A 36 -8.27 -7.73 -9.46
CA VAL A 36 -9.17 -8.30 -8.47
C VAL A 36 -9.08 -9.83 -8.47
N ALA A 37 -9.02 -10.45 -9.64
CA ALA A 37 -8.85 -11.91 -9.76
C ALA A 37 -7.50 -12.37 -9.18
N ALA A 38 -6.41 -11.64 -9.47
CA ALA A 38 -5.08 -11.94 -8.93
C ALA A 38 -4.98 -11.75 -7.42
N ALA A 39 -5.75 -10.82 -6.84
CA ALA A 39 -5.77 -10.56 -5.40
C ALA A 39 -6.67 -11.53 -4.62
N HIS A 40 -7.60 -12.22 -5.30
CA HIS A 40 -8.57 -13.11 -4.61
C HIS A 40 -7.89 -14.19 -3.75
N PRO A 41 -8.37 -14.44 -2.51
CA PRO A 41 -9.62 -13.98 -1.89
C PRO A 41 -9.52 -12.64 -1.12
N LYS A 42 -8.38 -11.96 -1.16
CA LYS A 42 -8.15 -10.75 -0.35
C LYS A 42 -8.73 -9.51 -1.02
N PRO A 43 -9.21 -8.53 -0.23
CA PRO A 43 -9.55 -7.22 -0.76
C PRO A 43 -8.31 -6.51 -1.30
N LEU A 44 -8.52 -5.67 -2.32
CA LEU A 44 -7.48 -4.89 -2.95
C LEU A 44 -7.64 -3.41 -2.56
N ARG A 45 -6.53 -2.73 -2.25
CA ARG A 45 -6.44 -1.28 -2.00
C ARG A 45 -5.79 -0.59 -3.20
N VAL A 46 -6.28 0.59 -3.58
CA VAL A 46 -5.72 1.38 -4.69
C VAL A 46 -4.55 2.22 -4.22
N ALA A 47 -3.36 2.05 -4.79
CA ALA A 47 -2.25 2.97 -4.60
C ALA A 47 -2.42 4.19 -5.52
N THR A 48 -2.87 5.30 -4.97
CA THR A 48 -3.26 6.52 -5.69
C THR A 48 -2.09 7.19 -6.42
N LYS A 49 -0.85 7.02 -5.92
CA LYS A 49 0.36 7.56 -6.58
C LYS A 49 0.51 7.16 -8.05
N SER A 50 -0.08 6.04 -8.46
CA SER A 50 -0.01 5.52 -9.83
C SER A 50 -1.20 5.94 -10.69
N VAL A 51 -2.30 6.38 -10.09
CA VAL A 51 -3.53 6.78 -10.80
C VAL A 51 -3.64 8.31 -10.86
N ARG A 52 -3.47 9.01 -9.72
CA ARG A 52 -3.43 10.48 -9.56
C ARG A 52 -4.59 11.25 -10.22
N CYS A 53 -5.72 10.61 -10.39
CA CYS A 53 -6.92 11.22 -10.96
C CYS A 53 -8.12 10.75 -10.12
N PRO A 54 -8.76 11.64 -9.34
CA PRO A 54 -9.87 11.28 -8.44
C PRO A 54 -11.01 10.59 -9.16
N GLU A 55 -11.34 11.03 -10.37
CA GLU A 55 -12.40 10.41 -11.17
C GLU A 55 -12.07 8.96 -11.56
N LEU A 56 -10.82 8.68 -11.94
CA LEU A 56 -10.37 7.31 -12.20
C LEU A 56 -10.36 6.46 -10.93
N VAL A 57 -9.96 7.03 -9.80
CA VAL A 57 -10.01 6.34 -8.49
C VAL A 57 -11.46 5.93 -8.16
N ARG A 58 -12.40 6.87 -8.27
CA ARG A 58 -13.83 6.60 -8.08
C ARG A 58 -14.32 5.47 -9.01
N ARG A 59 -13.96 5.55 -10.28
CA ARG A 59 -14.33 4.54 -11.28
C ARG A 59 -13.75 3.16 -10.98
N ILE A 60 -12.50 3.09 -10.52
CA ILE A 60 -11.85 1.84 -10.10
C ILE A 60 -12.59 1.22 -8.90
N LEU A 61 -12.95 2.03 -7.89
CA LEU A 61 -13.71 1.55 -6.74
C LEU A 61 -15.08 0.99 -7.14
N GLU A 62 -15.81 1.68 -8.03
CA GLU A 62 -17.09 1.22 -8.57
C GLU A 62 -16.95 -0.12 -9.32
N LEU A 63 -15.98 -0.21 -10.24
CA LEU A 63 -15.69 -1.42 -11.01
C LEU A 63 -15.27 -2.59 -10.10
N GLY A 64 -14.63 -2.31 -8.98
CA GLY A 64 -14.21 -3.28 -7.98
C GLY A 64 -15.36 -3.98 -7.24
N ARG A 65 -16.58 -3.43 -7.28
CA ARG A 65 -17.81 -4.03 -6.71
C ARG A 65 -17.61 -4.52 -5.26
N GLY A 66 -16.97 -3.70 -4.42
CA GLY A 66 -16.66 -4.02 -3.02
C GLY A 66 -15.48 -4.96 -2.80
N LYS A 67 -14.83 -5.47 -3.85
CA LYS A 67 -13.57 -6.23 -3.76
C LYS A 67 -12.35 -5.31 -3.71
N ILE A 68 -12.50 -4.06 -4.16
CA ILE A 68 -11.52 -3.00 -3.96
C ILE A 68 -12.04 -2.12 -2.84
N ARG A 69 -11.20 -1.93 -1.79
CA ARG A 69 -11.56 -1.16 -0.59
C ARG A 69 -10.41 -0.27 -0.19
N GLY A 70 -10.71 0.98 0.10
CA GLY A 70 -9.75 1.95 0.59
C GLY A 70 -8.69 2.38 -0.42
N LEU A 71 -7.98 3.41 -0.03
CA LEU A 71 -6.95 4.06 -0.82
C LEU A 71 -5.63 4.06 -0.06
N MET A 72 -4.52 3.80 -0.77
CA MET A 72 -3.16 3.99 -0.26
C MET A 72 -2.61 5.27 -0.84
N THR A 73 -2.45 6.27 0.00
CA THR A 73 -1.99 7.61 -0.35
C THR A 73 -0.47 7.75 -0.23
N TYR A 74 0.10 8.79 -0.80
CA TYR A 74 1.55 9.01 -0.80
C TYR A 74 1.99 10.33 -0.14
N SER A 75 1.03 11.17 0.29
CA SER A 75 1.30 12.37 1.06
C SER A 75 0.14 12.70 2.02
N ALA A 76 0.43 13.42 3.09
CA ALA A 76 -0.60 13.87 4.03
C ALA A 76 -1.60 14.83 3.36
N ALA A 77 -1.12 15.69 2.46
CA ALA A 77 -1.98 16.61 1.71
C ALA A 77 -2.98 15.85 0.81
N GLU A 78 -2.56 14.80 0.12
CA GLU A 78 -3.46 13.95 -0.65
C GLU A 78 -4.44 13.21 0.26
N THR A 79 -3.97 12.70 1.40
CA THR A 79 -4.82 12.00 2.37
C THR A 79 -5.94 12.91 2.87
N ALA A 80 -5.61 14.13 3.28
CA ALA A 80 -6.57 15.13 3.72
C ALA A 80 -7.57 15.50 2.61
N TYR A 81 -7.07 15.76 1.40
CA TYR A 81 -7.92 16.04 0.24
C TYR A 81 -8.92 14.92 -0.05
N LEU A 82 -8.48 13.66 -0.03
CA LEU A 82 -9.35 12.52 -0.30
C LEU A 82 -10.36 12.29 0.83
N ALA A 83 -9.98 12.57 2.10
CA ALA A 83 -10.93 12.57 3.22
C ALA A 83 -12.02 13.61 3.03
N GLU A 84 -11.69 14.83 2.61
CA GLU A 84 -12.64 15.90 2.27
C GLU A 84 -13.56 15.51 1.10
N GLN A 85 -13.09 14.68 0.16
CA GLN A 85 -13.90 14.14 -0.93
C GLN A 85 -14.80 12.96 -0.50
N GLY A 86 -14.81 12.60 0.80
CA GLY A 86 -15.67 11.56 1.37
C GLY A 86 -15.10 10.14 1.31
N HIS A 87 -13.81 9.98 1.04
CA HIS A 87 -13.15 8.68 1.18
C HIS A 87 -12.81 8.42 2.66
N ASP A 88 -13.24 7.29 3.19
CA ASP A 88 -13.11 6.97 4.62
C ASP A 88 -11.94 6.02 4.94
N ASP A 89 -11.62 5.06 4.09
CA ASP A 89 -10.58 4.07 4.36
C ASP A 89 -9.26 4.47 3.66
N LEU A 90 -8.45 5.29 4.35
CA LEU A 90 -7.21 5.84 3.84
C LEU A 90 -5.99 5.25 4.58
N LEU A 91 -4.89 5.02 3.85
CA LEU A 91 -3.61 4.58 4.38
C LEU A 91 -2.48 5.41 3.74
N LEU A 92 -1.93 6.36 4.49
CA LEU A 92 -0.71 7.04 4.08
C LEU A 92 0.48 6.07 4.24
N ALA A 93 1.04 5.64 3.09
CA ALA A 93 2.07 4.59 3.03
C ALA A 93 3.50 5.12 3.17
N TYR A 94 3.67 6.32 3.68
CA TYR A 94 4.95 6.95 3.96
C TYR A 94 4.91 7.60 5.34
N PRO A 95 5.92 7.34 6.21
CA PRO A 95 5.98 7.96 7.50
C PRO A 95 6.29 9.46 7.38
N THR A 96 5.83 10.23 8.34
CA THR A 96 6.15 11.65 8.46
C THR A 96 6.26 12.07 9.92
N ALA A 97 7.15 13.02 10.18
CA ALA A 97 7.25 13.78 11.41
C ALA A 97 7.15 15.29 11.15
N HIS A 98 6.81 15.68 9.91
CA HIS A 98 6.70 17.08 9.54
C HIS A 98 5.44 17.70 10.17
N PRO A 99 5.54 18.84 10.90
CA PRO A 99 4.40 19.40 11.63
C PRO A 99 3.17 19.67 10.77
N GLY A 100 3.36 20.19 9.55
CA GLY A 100 2.27 20.45 8.61
C GLY A 100 1.52 19.18 8.19
N ASP A 101 2.23 18.07 7.98
CA ASP A 101 1.63 16.79 7.63
C ASP A 101 0.84 16.20 8.81
N VAL A 102 1.39 16.32 10.01
CA VAL A 102 0.75 15.88 11.25
C VAL A 102 -0.59 16.58 11.47
N VAL A 103 -0.64 17.90 11.21
CA VAL A 103 -1.86 18.69 11.23
C VAL A 103 -2.91 18.13 10.28
N LEU A 104 -2.53 17.92 9.02
CA LEU A 104 -3.43 17.41 7.99
C LEU A 104 -3.97 16.01 8.31
N LEU A 105 -3.13 15.11 8.85
CA LEU A 105 -3.53 13.77 9.25
C LEU A 105 -4.48 13.78 10.45
N ALA A 106 -4.24 14.64 11.42
CA ALA A 106 -5.12 14.78 12.57
C ALA A 106 -6.50 15.34 12.14
N GLU A 107 -6.53 16.34 11.25
CA GLU A 107 -7.79 16.86 10.70
C GLU A 107 -8.53 15.79 9.87
N ALA A 108 -7.84 15.03 9.03
CA ALA A 108 -8.46 13.94 8.26
C ALA A 108 -9.14 12.89 9.18
N ASN A 109 -8.56 12.63 10.35
CA ASN A 109 -9.12 11.68 11.33
C ASN A 109 -10.34 12.22 12.12
N ARG A 110 -10.82 13.43 11.82
CA ARG A 110 -12.11 13.92 12.33
C ARG A 110 -13.30 13.35 11.57
N SER A 111 -13.13 13.03 10.30
CA SER A 111 -14.21 12.60 9.40
C SER A 111 -13.96 11.27 8.69
N ALA A 112 -12.70 10.81 8.66
CA ALA A 112 -12.29 9.60 7.97
C ALA A 112 -11.35 8.76 8.82
N CYS A 113 -11.22 7.47 8.51
CA CYS A 113 -10.17 6.61 9.06
C CYS A 113 -8.91 6.78 8.21
N ALA A 114 -8.07 7.77 8.55
CA ALA A 114 -6.81 8.06 7.88
C ALA A 114 -5.63 7.46 8.66
N ARG A 115 -5.28 6.21 8.31
CA ARG A 115 -4.12 5.51 8.88
C ARG A 115 -2.84 6.10 8.34
N VAL A 116 -1.77 6.09 9.15
CA VAL A 116 -0.44 6.50 8.71
C VAL A 116 0.60 5.45 9.09
N VAL A 117 1.53 5.24 8.19
CA VAL A 117 2.66 4.32 8.42
C VAL A 117 3.68 4.96 9.34
N VAL A 118 4.22 4.18 10.28
CA VAL A 118 5.24 4.58 11.24
C VAL A 118 6.31 3.50 11.38
N ASP A 119 7.57 3.89 11.62
CA ASP A 119 8.69 2.97 11.81
C ASP A 119 9.83 3.53 12.67
N ALA A 120 9.63 4.71 13.28
CA ALA A 120 10.60 5.35 14.17
C ALA A 120 9.89 6.14 15.27
N ILE A 121 10.55 6.29 16.43
CA ILE A 121 9.99 6.99 17.60
C ILE A 121 9.61 8.45 17.28
N PRO A 122 10.39 9.24 16.51
CA PRO A 122 9.98 10.61 16.16
C PRO A 122 8.65 10.68 15.41
N HIS A 123 8.24 9.64 14.66
CA HIS A 123 6.93 9.59 14.02
C HIS A 123 5.81 9.48 15.06
N LEU A 124 6.02 8.65 16.10
CA LEU A 124 5.04 8.49 17.18
C LEU A 124 4.89 9.78 18.00
N GLU A 125 6.01 10.41 18.36
CA GLU A 125 6.03 11.65 19.15
C GLU A 125 5.31 12.78 18.41
N ALA A 126 5.64 13.00 17.13
CA ALA A 126 5.01 14.04 16.34
C ALA A 126 3.50 13.81 16.14
N LEU A 127 3.09 12.57 15.82
CA LEU A 127 1.69 12.21 15.62
C LEU A 127 0.89 12.29 16.93
N GLU A 128 1.47 11.87 18.06
CA GLU A 128 0.85 11.97 19.39
C GLU A 128 0.54 13.44 19.74
N GLU A 129 1.52 14.33 19.54
CA GLU A 129 1.35 15.75 19.82
C GLU A 129 0.22 16.35 18.96
N GLY A 130 0.25 16.13 17.65
CA GLY A 130 -0.78 16.67 16.75
C GLY A 130 -2.17 16.10 16.99
N ALA A 131 -2.26 14.81 17.32
CA ALA A 131 -3.52 14.15 17.66
C ALA A 131 -4.10 14.68 18.99
N ARG A 132 -3.24 14.83 20.00
CA ARG A 132 -3.58 15.42 21.31
C ARG A 132 -4.11 16.84 21.19
N GLU A 133 -3.44 17.69 20.45
CA GLU A 133 -3.86 19.09 20.23
C GLU A 133 -5.24 19.22 19.59
N ARG A 134 -5.63 18.24 18.78
CA ARG A 134 -6.91 18.24 18.04
C ARG A 134 -7.98 17.36 18.66
N GLY A 135 -7.66 16.66 19.75
CA GLY A 135 -8.61 15.79 20.45
C GLY A 135 -9.08 14.60 19.60
N VAL A 136 -8.21 14.10 18.71
CA VAL A 136 -8.49 12.95 17.85
C VAL A 136 -7.60 11.75 18.22
N ARG A 137 -7.94 10.59 17.67
CA ARG A 137 -7.04 9.44 17.67
C ARG A 137 -6.57 9.15 16.26
N VAL A 138 -5.27 8.88 16.10
CA VAL A 138 -4.67 8.53 14.80
C VAL A 138 -4.31 7.04 14.80
N PRO A 139 -4.91 6.26 13.89
CA PRO A 139 -4.54 4.86 13.73
C PRO A 139 -3.21 4.75 12.97
N VAL A 140 -2.25 4.03 13.55
CA VAL A 140 -0.90 3.85 13.01
C VAL A 140 -0.65 2.43 12.54
N VAL A 141 0.04 2.30 11.41
CA VAL A 141 0.43 1.02 10.79
C VAL A 141 1.95 0.93 10.80
N VAL A 142 2.49 -0.14 11.36
CA VAL A 142 3.95 -0.31 11.46
C VAL A 142 4.51 -0.86 10.16
N ASP A 143 5.45 -0.15 9.53
CA ASP A 143 6.18 -0.63 8.34
C ASP A 143 7.36 -1.52 8.77
N MET A 144 7.46 -2.70 8.19
CA MET A 144 8.55 -3.63 8.43
C MET A 144 9.41 -3.84 7.18
N ASP A 145 10.72 -3.97 7.35
CA ASP A 145 11.64 -4.29 6.26
C ASP A 145 11.52 -5.76 5.84
N LEU A 146 11.11 -5.99 4.61
CA LEU A 146 10.98 -7.32 3.99
C LEU A 146 12.01 -7.59 2.89
N ALA A 147 13.12 -6.84 2.85
CA ALA A 147 14.21 -7.14 1.94
C ALA A 147 14.75 -8.56 2.16
N TYR A 148 15.03 -9.27 1.07
CA TYR A 148 15.62 -10.61 1.12
C TYR A 148 17.13 -10.55 1.35
N ARG A 149 17.62 -11.27 2.34
CA ARG A 149 19.01 -11.26 2.78
C ARG A 149 19.59 -12.69 2.74
N PRO A 150 19.91 -13.24 1.56
CA PRO A 150 20.34 -14.63 1.42
C PRO A 150 21.70 -14.94 2.03
N ALA A 151 22.59 -13.94 2.15
CA ALA A 151 23.92 -14.08 2.72
C ALA A 151 24.42 -12.77 3.30
N PHE A 152 25.49 -12.83 4.09
CA PHE A 152 26.11 -11.63 4.68
C PHE A 152 26.46 -10.58 3.59
N GLY A 153 26.02 -9.34 3.81
CA GLY A 153 26.25 -8.21 2.89
C GLY A 153 25.33 -8.15 1.68
N VAL A 154 24.52 -9.18 1.40
CA VAL A 154 23.54 -9.17 0.31
C VAL A 154 22.20 -8.65 0.80
N TYR A 155 21.70 -7.60 0.17
CA TYR A 155 20.43 -6.97 0.49
C TYR A 155 19.64 -6.75 -0.82
N LEU A 156 18.55 -7.50 -0.99
CA LEU A 156 17.68 -7.43 -2.16
C LEU A 156 16.30 -6.91 -1.74
N GLY A 157 15.98 -5.70 -2.12
CA GLY A 157 14.73 -5.01 -1.75
C GLY A 157 14.94 -3.51 -1.56
N VAL A 158 13.96 -2.86 -0.94
CA VAL A 158 13.99 -1.43 -0.61
C VAL A 158 14.32 -1.24 0.87
N ARG A 159 15.16 -0.25 1.18
CA ARG A 159 15.49 0.13 2.56
C ARG A 159 14.46 1.15 3.05
N ARG A 160 13.25 0.69 3.34
CA ARG A 160 12.16 1.57 3.75
C ARG A 160 12.09 1.77 5.25
N SER A 161 12.29 0.71 6.02
CA SER A 161 12.12 0.72 7.47
C SER A 161 13.38 0.19 8.17
N PRO A 162 13.72 0.72 9.35
CA PRO A 162 14.74 0.15 10.22
C PRO A 162 14.29 -1.12 10.94
N LEU A 163 12.97 -1.42 10.98
CA LEU A 163 12.40 -2.55 11.70
C LEU A 163 12.59 -3.85 10.89
N GLY A 164 13.75 -4.45 11.04
CA GLY A 164 14.21 -5.57 10.22
C GLY A 164 13.98 -6.95 10.81
N THR A 165 13.71 -7.05 12.12
CA THR A 165 13.48 -8.30 12.82
C THR A 165 12.11 -8.34 13.49
N THR A 166 11.64 -9.54 13.84
CA THR A 166 10.40 -9.71 14.63
C THR A 166 10.46 -8.98 15.96
N ASP A 167 11.61 -9.03 16.64
CA ASP A 167 11.79 -8.37 17.94
C ASP A 167 11.73 -6.85 17.81
N ASP A 168 12.31 -6.26 16.75
CA ASP A 168 12.20 -4.83 16.48
C ASP A 168 10.76 -4.40 16.35
N VAL A 169 9.95 -5.15 15.56
CA VAL A 169 8.53 -4.84 15.35
C VAL A 169 7.73 -4.97 16.65
N VAL A 170 7.93 -6.04 17.43
CA VAL A 170 7.22 -6.25 18.68
C VAL A 170 7.59 -5.15 19.70
N ALA A 171 8.87 -4.80 19.80
CA ALA A 171 9.32 -3.72 20.67
C ALA A 171 8.71 -2.37 20.25
N PHE A 172 8.65 -2.09 18.96
CA PHE A 172 8.08 -0.85 18.44
C PHE A 172 6.57 -0.76 18.67
N VAL A 173 5.81 -1.86 18.46
CA VAL A 173 4.37 -1.90 18.74
C VAL A 173 4.08 -1.65 20.23
N ARG A 174 4.94 -2.13 21.14
CA ARG A 174 4.82 -1.80 22.59
C ARG A 174 4.94 -0.31 22.84
N ARG A 175 5.82 0.39 22.13
CA ARG A 175 6.00 1.85 22.25
C ARG A 175 4.74 2.62 21.84
N ILE A 176 3.97 2.12 20.86
CA ILE A 176 2.71 2.77 20.46
C ILE A 176 1.72 2.86 21.64
N LYS A 177 1.68 1.86 22.53
CA LYS A 177 0.80 1.87 23.72
C LYS A 177 1.13 2.97 24.73
N GLU A 178 2.31 3.56 24.67
CA GLU A 178 2.71 4.69 25.52
C GLU A 178 2.14 6.03 25.01
N HIS A 179 1.48 6.03 23.85
CA HIS A 179 0.94 7.19 23.17
C HIS A 179 -0.60 7.10 23.13
N PRO A 180 -1.33 7.72 24.07
CA PRO A 180 -2.78 7.52 24.26
C PRO A 180 -3.65 8.00 23.10
N HIS A 181 -3.14 8.89 22.26
CA HIS A 181 -3.87 9.36 21.07
C HIS A 181 -3.50 8.59 19.79
N LEU A 182 -2.61 7.58 19.90
CA LEU A 182 -2.33 6.66 18.81
C LEU A 182 -2.97 5.30 19.05
N THR A 183 -3.36 4.62 17.96
CA THR A 183 -3.91 3.27 18.03
C THR A 183 -3.18 2.39 17.04
N PHE A 184 -2.62 1.27 17.50
CA PHE A 184 -2.04 0.27 16.60
C PHE A 184 -3.14 -0.31 15.71
N ALA A 185 -3.06 -0.07 14.41
CA ALA A 185 -4.04 -0.50 13.41
C ALA A 185 -3.56 -1.67 12.56
N GLY A 186 -2.28 -2.03 12.65
CA GLY A 186 -1.75 -3.16 11.90
C GLY A 186 -0.33 -2.98 11.39
N LEU A 187 0.01 -3.79 10.40
CA LEU A 187 1.33 -3.88 9.80
C LEU A 187 1.28 -3.55 8.31
N MET A 188 2.39 -3.07 7.78
CA MET A 188 2.67 -2.99 6.35
C MET A 188 4.05 -3.60 6.07
N GLY A 189 4.20 -4.27 4.95
CA GLY A 189 5.50 -4.75 4.51
C GLY A 189 5.48 -4.95 3.00
N TYR A 190 6.32 -4.17 2.27
CA TYR A 190 6.37 -4.19 0.82
C TYR A 190 7.54 -5.03 0.32
N GLU A 191 7.22 -6.06 -0.43
CA GLU A 191 8.18 -7.00 -1.05
C GLU A 191 8.64 -6.51 -2.44
N ALA A 192 9.34 -5.38 -2.49
CA ALA A 192 9.75 -4.74 -3.76
C ALA A 192 10.58 -5.64 -4.67
N GLN A 193 11.42 -6.51 -4.11
CA GLN A 193 12.25 -7.48 -4.85
C GLN A 193 11.43 -8.56 -5.56
N ILE A 194 10.16 -8.72 -5.19
CA ILE A 194 9.22 -9.63 -5.86
C ILE A 194 8.33 -8.84 -6.80
N ALA A 195 7.72 -7.76 -6.30
CA ALA A 195 6.73 -6.96 -7.02
C ALA A 195 7.30 -6.07 -8.11
N GLY A 196 8.55 -5.62 -7.98
CA GLY A 196 9.18 -4.61 -8.81
C GLY A 196 10.27 -5.11 -9.77
N VAL A 197 10.46 -6.43 -9.92
CA VAL A 197 11.50 -7.02 -10.78
C VAL A 197 10.85 -7.88 -11.87
N PRO A 198 11.24 -7.75 -13.16
CA PRO A 198 10.74 -8.59 -14.26
C PRO A 198 11.07 -10.08 -14.07
N ASP A 199 10.28 -10.97 -14.67
CA ASP A 199 10.46 -12.43 -14.57
C ASP A 199 11.49 -12.96 -15.58
N THR A 200 12.77 -12.72 -15.33
CA THR A 200 13.86 -13.45 -16.00
C THR A 200 14.14 -14.77 -15.28
N THR A 201 14.84 -15.70 -15.92
CA THR A 201 15.13 -17.02 -15.33
C THR A 201 15.87 -16.89 -13.98
N ALA A 202 16.89 -16.04 -13.91
CA ALA A 202 17.64 -15.80 -12.67
C ALA A 202 16.78 -15.07 -11.61
N ALA A 203 15.99 -14.07 -12.02
CA ALA A 203 15.09 -13.35 -11.13
C ALA A 203 13.98 -14.26 -10.59
N SER A 204 13.46 -15.19 -11.37
CA SER A 204 12.42 -16.13 -10.94
C SER A 204 12.87 -17.04 -9.81
N ALA A 205 14.12 -17.55 -9.85
CA ALA A 205 14.69 -18.34 -8.75
C ALA A 205 14.84 -17.51 -7.47
N MET A 206 15.41 -16.31 -7.58
CA MET A 206 15.53 -15.37 -6.45
C MET A 206 14.17 -15.00 -5.87
N LYS A 207 13.18 -14.69 -6.73
CA LYS A 207 11.81 -14.40 -6.29
C LYS A 207 11.17 -15.57 -5.55
N ALA A 208 11.39 -16.82 -5.98
CA ALA A 208 10.86 -18.01 -5.31
C ALA A 208 11.40 -18.16 -3.88
N LEU A 209 12.71 -17.92 -3.69
CA LEU A 209 13.32 -17.94 -2.36
C LEU A 209 12.82 -16.77 -1.50
N SER A 210 12.78 -15.56 -2.10
CA SER A 210 12.30 -14.37 -1.41
C SER A 210 10.83 -14.49 -0.98
N ARG A 211 9.95 -15.10 -1.78
CA ARG A 211 8.54 -15.33 -1.40
C ARG A 211 8.41 -16.18 -0.15
N ARG A 212 9.25 -17.22 -0.01
CA ARG A 212 9.26 -18.08 1.20
C ARG A 212 9.72 -17.31 2.43
N ASP A 213 10.82 -16.57 2.31
CA ASP A 213 11.38 -15.74 3.38
C ASP A 213 10.36 -14.69 3.85
N VAL A 214 9.78 -13.93 2.93
CA VAL A 214 8.77 -12.90 3.21
C VAL A 214 7.55 -13.49 3.92
N ALA A 215 6.98 -14.58 3.40
CA ALA A 215 5.82 -15.22 4.00
C ALA A 215 6.12 -15.77 5.41
N GLN A 216 7.29 -16.35 5.61
CA GLN A 216 7.73 -16.83 6.92
C GLN A 216 7.87 -15.68 7.92
N ARG A 217 8.56 -14.62 7.57
CA ARG A 217 8.78 -13.44 8.44
C ARG A 217 7.47 -12.74 8.80
N ARG A 218 6.53 -12.60 7.86
CA ARG A 218 5.18 -12.09 8.14
C ARG A 218 4.44 -12.98 9.15
N ALA A 219 4.50 -14.29 8.98
CA ALA A 219 3.87 -15.24 9.91
C ALA A 219 4.53 -15.23 11.30
N GLU A 220 5.85 -15.06 11.38
CA GLU A 220 6.59 -14.95 12.64
C GLU A 220 6.21 -13.71 13.42
N VAL A 221 6.14 -12.55 12.76
CA VAL A 221 5.75 -11.28 13.39
C VAL A 221 4.31 -11.35 13.91
N VAL A 222 3.37 -11.89 13.12
CA VAL A 222 1.96 -12.05 13.56
C VAL A 222 1.91 -12.92 14.82
N ARG A 223 2.53 -14.11 14.81
CA ARG A 223 2.55 -15.00 15.97
C ARG A 223 3.16 -14.35 17.21
N ALA A 224 4.26 -13.60 17.04
CA ALA A 224 4.90 -12.92 18.16
C ALA A 224 4.03 -11.82 18.75
N LEU A 225 3.33 -11.05 17.92
CA LEU A 225 2.38 -10.02 18.38
C LEU A 225 1.15 -10.64 19.04
N GLU A 226 0.61 -11.74 18.53
CA GLU A 226 -0.48 -12.50 19.16
C GLU A 226 -0.06 -13.03 20.53
N GLN A 227 1.09 -13.68 20.64
CA GLN A 227 1.65 -14.19 21.90
C GLN A 227 1.89 -13.08 22.92
N ALA A 228 2.25 -11.90 22.46
CA ALA A 228 2.44 -10.72 23.32
C ALA A 228 1.13 -9.99 23.68
N GLY A 229 -0.03 -10.41 23.15
CA GLY A 229 -1.32 -9.71 23.32
C GLY A 229 -1.33 -8.31 22.71
N LEU A 230 -0.63 -8.12 21.60
CA LEU A 230 -0.43 -6.83 20.94
C LEU A 230 -1.15 -6.72 19.58
N TYR A 231 -1.60 -7.85 18.98
CA TYR A 231 -2.07 -7.85 17.60
C TYR A 231 -3.51 -7.33 17.45
N GLY A 232 -4.36 -7.44 18.48
CA GLY A 232 -5.76 -7.04 18.44
C GLY A 232 -6.64 -8.03 17.66
N ASP A 233 -7.95 -7.70 17.51
CA ASP A 233 -8.93 -8.63 16.92
C ASP A 233 -8.97 -8.60 15.39
N HIS A 234 -8.78 -7.41 14.78
CA HIS A 234 -8.90 -7.21 13.33
C HIS A 234 -7.80 -6.29 12.79
N PRO A 235 -6.52 -6.63 12.97
CA PRO A 235 -5.45 -5.78 12.51
C PRO A 235 -5.32 -5.83 10.99
N LEU A 236 -4.99 -4.68 10.41
CA LEU A 236 -4.57 -4.61 9.02
C LEU A 236 -3.20 -5.29 8.86
N PHE A 237 -3.00 -6.12 7.86
CA PHE A 237 -1.67 -6.44 7.36
C PHE A 237 -1.65 -6.26 5.85
N ASN A 238 -1.10 -5.14 5.42
CA ASN A 238 -1.00 -4.76 4.02
C ASN A 238 0.32 -5.24 3.40
N GLY A 239 0.23 -5.74 2.19
CA GLY A 239 1.36 -6.13 1.37
C GLY A 239 0.99 -6.17 -0.10
N GLY A 240 1.87 -6.73 -0.91
CA GLY A 240 1.64 -6.85 -2.33
C GLY A 240 2.04 -5.63 -3.14
N GLY A 241 2.06 -5.84 -4.42
CA GLY A 241 2.24 -4.88 -5.49
C GLY A 241 1.79 -5.55 -6.78
N THR A 242 1.60 -4.80 -7.87
CA THR A 242 1.08 -5.35 -9.14
C THR A 242 1.77 -6.67 -9.55
N GLY A 243 3.09 -6.77 -9.41
CA GLY A 243 3.86 -7.96 -9.82
C GLY A 243 3.90 -9.09 -8.78
N SER A 244 3.30 -8.94 -7.59
CA SER A 244 3.30 -9.98 -6.55
C SER A 244 1.90 -10.41 -6.09
N LEU A 245 0.81 -9.81 -6.61
CA LEU A 245 -0.56 -10.03 -6.13
C LEU A 245 -0.90 -11.52 -5.99
N ALA A 246 -0.71 -12.30 -7.04
CA ALA A 246 -1.09 -13.72 -7.06
C ALA A 246 -0.31 -14.57 -6.04
N SER A 247 0.94 -14.21 -5.73
CA SER A 247 1.73 -14.88 -4.69
C SER A 247 1.32 -14.42 -3.29
N SER A 248 1.17 -13.12 -3.10
CA SER A 248 0.82 -12.53 -1.81
C SER A 248 -0.63 -12.85 -1.39
N ALA A 249 -1.54 -13.05 -2.34
CA ALA A 249 -2.92 -13.49 -2.06
C ALA A 249 -2.99 -14.82 -1.31
N ARG A 250 -1.99 -15.68 -1.48
CA ARG A 250 -1.90 -17.02 -0.84
C ARG A 250 -1.37 -16.96 0.59
N GLU A 251 -0.82 -15.84 1.04
CA GLU A 251 -0.24 -15.71 2.37
C GLU A 251 -1.33 -15.50 3.41
N ALA A 252 -1.45 -16.41 4.39
CA ALA A 252 -2.47 -16.31 5.43
C ALA A 252 -2.34 -15.07 6.31
N SER A 253 -1.12 -14.57 6.52
CA SER A 253 -0.84 -13.42 7.37
C SER A 253 -1.34 -12.09 6.81
N LEU A 254 -1.45 -11.95 5.48
CA LEU A 254 -1.94 -10.72 4.87
C LEU A 254 -3.46 -10.63 4.94
N THR A 255 -4.00 -9.48 5.29
CA THR A 255 -5.44 -9.22 5.35
C THR A 255 -5.96 -8.43 4.14
N GLU A 256 -5.08 -7.70 3.47
CA GLU A 256 -5.37 -6.99 2.23
C GLU A 256 -4.12 -6.88 1.34
N LEU A 257 -4.32 -6.56 0.07
CA LEU A 257 -3.25 -6.32 -0.88
C LEU A 257 -3.37 -4.92 -1.50
N THR A 258 -2.25 -4.40 -2.00
CA THR A 258 -2.24 -3.10 -2.69
C THR A 258 -1.76 -3.26 -4.13
N ALA A 259 -2.44 -2.59 -5.05
CA ALA A 259 -1.96 -2.38 -6.42
C ALA A 259 -2.15 -0.93 -6.85
N GLY A 260 -1.31 -0.48 -7.76
CA GLY A 260 -1.37 0.87 -8.32
C GLY A 260 -1.16 0.89 -9.82
N SER A 261 0.06 0.67 -10.27
CA SER A 261 0.44 0.75 -11.67
C SER A 261 -0.28 -0.24 -12.58
N GLY A 262 -0.71 -1.38 -12.08
CA GLY A 262 -1.47 -2.37 -12.85
C GLY A 262 -2.82 -1.86 -13.37
N PHE A 263 -3.43 -0.86 -12.75
CA PHE A 263 -4.68 -0.27 -13.24
C PHE A 263 -4.50 0.42 -14.61
N LEU A 264 -3.33 1.02 -14.85
CA LEU A 264 -3.00 1.69 -16.11
C LEU A 264 -2.03 0.87 -16.99
N ALA A 265 -1.62 -0.31 -16.55
CA ALA A 265 -0.80 -1.29 -17.25
C ALA A 265 0.40 -0.69 -18.02
N PRO A 266 1.34 0.00 -17.36
CA PRO A 266 2.51 0.55 -18.03
C PRO A 266 3.42 -0.55 -18.56
N HIS A 267 4.16 -0.28 -19.64
CA HIS A 267 5.10 -1.21 -20.30
C HIS A 267 6.12 -1.87 -19.38
N LEU A 268 6.36 -1.30 -18.21
CA LEU A 268 7.21 -1.92 -17.17
C LEU A 268 6.78 -3.36 -16.86
N PHE A 269 5.48 -3.69 -17.00
CA PHE A 269 4.93 -5.00 -16.66
C PHE A 269 4.88 -5.98 -17.83
N ASP A 270 5.30 -5.59 -19.04
CA ASP A 270 5.32 -6.50 -20.21
C ASP A 270 6.24 -7.72 -20.00
N GLY A 271 7.24 -7.61 -19.11
CA GLY A 271 8.17 -8.68 -18.73
C GLY A 271 7.75 -9.50 -17.50
N TYR A 272 6.54 -9.32 -16.97
CA TYR A 272 6.01 -10.09 -15.82
C TYR A 272 5.12 -11.24 -16.34
N ARG A 273 5.22 -12.41 -15.70
CA ARG A 273 4.50 -13.64 -16.06
C ARG A 273 3.59 -14.13 -14.93
#